data_612bcd828b417008ab452f672a14e274
#
_entry.id   612bcd828b417008ab452f672a14e274
#
_cell.length_a   1.000
_cell.length_b   1.000
_cell.length_c   1.000
_cell.angle_alpha   90.00
_cell.angle_beta   90.00
_cell.angle_gamma   90.00
#
_symmetry.space_group_name_H-M   'P 1'
#
loop_
_entity.id
_entity.type
_entity.pdbx_description
1 polymer ?
#
loop_
_entity_poly.entity_id
_entity_poly.type
_entity_poly.pdbx_seq_one_letter_code
_entity_poly.pdbx_strand_id
1 'polypeptide(L)'
;MLVFVTCGSAALSATDETRVSQLGASIAGGLIVTVMIYAVGHISGAFMNPAVTVAFASIGHLPCKQVPLYAAAQFTGAISVGFTLRVLLHPIKRLGTTSPSGSQIQSLIMEIVVTFSMMFIASAVTIDTKASGELGGVAVGSAVCITSILAGPVSGGSMNPARTIGPAIASNYYNGLWVYFVGPVTGTLLGAWSYRFV
;
A
#
# COMPACT_ATOMS: atom_id res chain seq x y z
N MET A 1 9.20 7.54 0.64
CA MET A 1 8.28 8.52 0.04
C MET A 1 6.82 8.03 0.07
N LEU A 2 6.49 6.83 -0.42
CA LEU A 2 5.10 6.31 -0.40
C LEU A 2 4.46 6.44 0.99
N VAL A 3 5.09 5.85 2.03
CA VAL A 3 4.56 5.88 3.40
C VAL A 3 4.45 7.32 3.95
N PHE A 4 5.37 8.20 3.58
CA PHE A 4 5.34 9.60 3.99
C PHE A 4 4.06 10.30 3.51
N VAL A 5 3.76 10.17 2.22
CA VAL A 5 2.57 10.81 1.63
C VAL A 5 1.30 10.13 2.10
N THR A 6 1.22 8.80 2.02
CA THR A 6 -0.02 8.07 2.37
C THR A 6 -0.38 8.19 3.85
N CYS A 7 0.60 8.06 4.75
CA CYS A 7 0.35 8.14 6.19
C CYS A 7 0.24 9.58 6.66
N GLY A 8 1.04 10.50 6.08
CA GLY A 8 0.94 11.93 6.39
C GLY A 8 -0.41 12.52 6.00
N SER A 9 -0.89 12.26 4.78
CA SER A 9 -2.21 12.72 4.34
C SER A 9 -3.34 12.08 5.15
N ALA A 10 -3.25 10.79 5.47
CA ALA A 10 -4.24 10.12 6.31
C ALA A 10 -4.26 10.66 7.76
N ALA A 11 -3.11 11.01 8.33
CA ALA A 11 -3.02 11.62 9.66
C ALA A 11 -3.67 13.01 9.69
N LEU A 12 -3.41 13.82 8.66
CA LEU A 12 -4.00 15.15 8.52
C LEU A 12 -5.52 15.05 8.29
N SER A 13 -5.97 14.14 7.43
CA SER A 13 -7.39 13.89 7.18
C SER A 13 -8.15 13.49 8.45
N ALA A 14 -7.57 12.60 9.25
CA ALA A 14 -8.19 12.14 10.49
C ALA A 14 -8.23 13.23 11.58
N THR A 15 -7.42 14.29 11.46
CA THR A 15 -7.36 15.39 12.42
C THR A 15 -8.22 16.56 12.00
N ASP A 16 -8.27 16.87 10.71
CA ASP A 16 -9.01 17.98 10.14
C ASP A 16 -9.37 17.68 8.66
N GLU A 17 -10.59 17.20 8.45
CA GLU A 17 -11.10 16.88 7.12
C GLU A 17 -11.24 18.10 6.19
N THR A 18 -11.25 19.31 6.74
CA THR A 18 -11.32 20.54 5.93
C THR A 18 -10.00 20.86 5.25
N ARG A 19 -8.87 20.39 5.82
CA ARG A 19 -7.53 20.55 5.23
C ARG A 19 -7.20 19.47 4.23
N VAL A 20 -7.46 18.22 4.60
CA VAL A 20 -7.24 17.06 3.73
C VAL A 20 -8.42 16.10 3.94
N SER A 21 -9.31 16.02 2.95
CA SER A 21 -10.41 15.06 3.02
C SER A 21 -9.89 13.62 2.87
N GLN A 22 -10.70 12.64 3.29
CA GLN A 22 -10.39 11.23 3.05
C GLN A 22 -10.21 10.93 1.55
N LEU A 23 -11.02 11.55 0.70
CA LEU A 23 -10.86 11.47 -0.75
C LEU A 23 -9.51 12.04 -1.18
N GLY A 24 -9.12 13.21 -0.67
CA GLY A 24 -7.80 13.81 -0.94
C GLY A 24 -6.65 12.92 -0.51
N ALA A 25 -6.73 12.28 0.65
CA ALA A 25 -5.72 11.34 1.13
C ALA A 25 -5.61 10.10 0.22
N SER A 26 -6.75 9.58 -0.27
CA SER A 26 -6.77 8.44 -1.20
C SER A 26 -6.18 8.81 -2.57
N ILE A 27 -6.49 9.99 -3.08
CA ILE A 27 -5.90 10.52 -4.32
C ILE A 27 -4.38 10.69 -4.16
N ALA A 28 -3.92 11.29 -3.08
CA ALA A 28 -2.50 11.44 -2.78
C ALA A 28 -1.78 10.08 -2.72
N GLY A 29 -2.45 9.06 -2.14
CA GLY A 29 -1.96 7.68 -2.09
C GLY A 29 -1.77 7.06 -3.47
N GLY A 30 -2.72 7.22 -4.37
CA GLY A 30 -2.61 6.74 -5.75
C GLY A 30 -1.55 7.50 -6.55
N LEU A 31 -1.55 8.83 -6.45
CA LEU A 31 -0.59 9.68 -7.16
C LEU A 31 0.85 9.41 -6.75
N ILE A 32 1.13 9.21 -5.45
CA ILE A 32 2.51 8.91 -5.05
C ILE A 32 2.98 7.54 -5.58
N VAL A 33 2.08 6.56 -5.72
CA VAL A 33 2.41 5.29 -6.37
C VAL A 33 2.78 5.52 -7.83
N THR A 34 1.97 6.28 -8.58
CA THR A 34 2.27 6.67 -9.96
C THR A 34 3.64 7.33 -10.07
N VAL A 35 3.89 8.36 -9.28
CA VAL A 35 5.16 9.12 -9.30
C VAL A 35 6.34 8.21 -9.02
N MET A 36 6.24 7.33 -8.02
CA MET A 36 7.32 6.43 -7.64
C MET A 36 7.57 5.34 -8.70
N ILE A 37 6.54 4.86 -9.39
CA ILE A 37 6.72 3.90 -10.49
C ILE A 37 7.53 4.55 -11.61
N TYR A 38 7.21 5.76 -12.01
CA TYR A 38 7.99 6.46 -13.04
C TYR A 38 9.39 6.87 -12.57
N ALA A 39 9.54 7.23 -11.28
CA ALA A 39 10.83 7.68 -10.76
C ALA A 39 11.84 6.54 -10.58
N VAL A 40 11.41 5.37 -10.09
CA VAL A 40 12.34 4.30 -9.69
C VAL A 40 11.95 2.90 -10.21
N GLY A 41 10.91 2.80 -11.04
CA GLY A 41 10.47 1.52 -11.59
C GLY A 41 11.56 0.82 -12.40
N HIS A 42 12.29 1.57 -13.21
CA HIS A 42 13.41 1.07 -14.01
C HIS A 42 14.63 0.64 -13.17
N ILE A 43 14.71 1.03 -11.90
CA ILE A 43 15.80 0.69 -10.99
C ILE A 43 15.45 -0.54 -10.13
N SER A 44 14.25 -0.54 -9.53
CA SER A 44 13.87 -1.51 -8.50
C SER A 44 12.51 -2.20 -8.73
N GLY A 45 11.87 -1.98 -9.87
CA GLY A 45 10.49 -2.39 -10.08
C GLY A 45 9.46 -1.57 -9.29
N ALA A 46 9.90 -0.64 -8.43
CA ALA A 46 9.06 0.20 -7.57
C ALA A 46 7.99 -0.59 -6.79
N PHE A 47 8.31 -1.77 -6.28
CA PHE A 47 7.31 -2.59 -5.59
C PHE A 47 6.77 -1.95 -4.31
N MET A 48 7.63 -1.28 -3.51
CA MET A 48 7.28 -0.45 -2.34
C MET A 48 6.33 -1.12 -1.31
N ASN A 49 6.15 -2.43 -1.43
CA ASN A 49 5.15 -3.20 -0.69
C ASN A 49 5.63 -4.65 -0.52
N PRO A 50 5.81 -5.16 0.71
CA PRO A 50 6.24 -6.53 0.92
C PRO A 50 5.29 -7.58 0.33
N ALA A 51 3.97 -7.35 0.36
CA ALA A 51 2.99 -8.26 -0.21
C ALA A 51 3.11 -8.34 -1.75
N VAL A 52 3.27 -7.19 -2.42
CA VAL A 52 3.54 -7.12 -3.87
C VAL A 52 4.86 -7.81 -4.21
N THR A 53 5.90 -7.59 -3.41
CA THR A 53 7.21 -8.22 -3.59
C THR A 53 7.12 -9.75 -3.55
N VAL A 54 6.39 -10.28 -2.56
CA VAL A 54 6.14 -11.74 -2.44
C VAL A 54 5.34 -12.26 -3.62
N ALA A 55 4.30 -11.54 -4.05
CA ALA A 55 3.46 -11.94 -5.16
C ALA A 55 4.25 -12.00 -6.49
N PHE A 56 5.03 -10.98 -6.83
CA PHE A 56 5.88 -10.99 -8.01
C PHE A 56 6.97 -12.09 -7.95
N ALA A 57 7.51 -12.38 -6.77
CA ALA A 57 8.42 -13.51 -6.61
C ALA A 57 7.72 -14.86 -6.85
N SER A 58 6.47 -15.01 -6.38
CA SER A 58 5.71 -16.24 -6.53
C SER A 58 5.38 -16.60 -7.99
N ILE A 59 5.25 -15.60 -8.85
CA ILE A 59 5.01 -15.77 -10.29
C ILE A 59 6.30 -15.72 -11.13
N GLY A 60 7.48 -15.68 -10.48
CA GLY A 60 8.78 -15.73 -11.14
C GLY A 60 9.26 -14.40 -11.73
N HIS A 61 8.60 -13.28 -11.41
CA HIS A 61 8.97 -11.94 -11.92
C HIS A 61 10.08 -11.28 -11.08
N LEU A 62 10.35 -11.80 -9.88
CA LEU A 62 11.45 -11.41 -9.00
C LEU A 62 12.13 -12.68 -8.44
N PRO A 63 13.47 -12.77 -8.42
CA PRO A 63 14.15 -13.87 -7.75
C PRO A 63 13.80 -13.95 -6.26
N CYS A 64 13.33 -15.10 -5.78
CA CYS A 64 12.90 -15.28 -4.37
C CYS A 64 13.96 -14.88 -3.35
N LYS A 65 15.26 -15.07 -3.67
CA LYS A 65 16.39 -14.66 -2.83
C LYS A 65 16.47 -13.15 -2.56
N GLN A 66 15.81 -12.33 -3.37
CA GLN A 66 15.78 -10.88 -3.20
C GLN A 66 14.65 -10.42 -2.29
N VAL A 67 13.62 -11.23 -2.08
CA VAL A 67 12.44 -10.88 -1.25
C VAL A 67 12.83 -10.37 0.14
N PRO A 68 13.73 -11.03 0.90
CA PRO A 68 14.12 -10.55 2.23
C PRO A 68 14.78 -9.17 2.20
N LEU A 69 15.60 -8.88 1.19
CA LEU A 69 16.27 -7.58 1.05
C LEU A 69 15.27 -6.46 0.74
N TYR A 70 14.33 -6.71 -0.18
CA TYR A 70 13.24 -5.78 -0.48
C TYR A 70 12.38 -5.53 0.75
N ALA A 71 11.94 -6.58 1.44
CA ALA A 71 11.12 -6.46 2.64
C ALA A 71 11.86 -5.68 3.74
N ALA A 72 13.14 -5.97 3.99
CA ALA A 72 13.94 -5.24 4.96
C ALA A 72 14.03 -3.74 4.64
N ALA A 73 14.32 -3.38 3.39
CA ALA A 73 14.37 -1.98 2.95
C ALA A 73 13.01 -1.29 3.08
N GLN A 74 11.92 -1.97 2.71
CA GLN A 74 10.56 -1.45 2.77
C GLN A 74 10.11 -1.21 4.22
N PHE A 75 10.33 -2.17 5.13
CA PHE A 75 10.01 -2.00 6.55
C PHE A 75 10.88 -0.93 7.22
N THR A 76 12.19 -0.95 7.00
CA THR A 76 13.10 0.06 7.57
C THR A 76 12.71 1.47 7.10
N GLY A 77 12.46 1.64 5.79
CA GLY A 77 12.01 2.92 5.25
C GLY A 77 10.66 3.37 5.82
N ALA A 78 9.71 2.46 6.01
CA ALA A 78 8.42 2.77 6.60
C ALA A 78 8.52 3.19 8.06
N ILE A 79 9.33 2.50 8.86
CA ILE A 79 9.56 2.81 10.28
C ILE A 79 10.26 4.18 10.42
N SER A 80 11.32 4.43 9.64
CA SER A 80 12.03 5.72 9.64
C SER A 80 11.07 6.87 9.33
N VAL A 81 10.21 6.69 8.33
CA VAL A 81 9.18 7.68 7.96
C VAL A 81 8.15 7.85 9.07
N GLY A 82 7.73 6.76 9.73
CA GLY A 82 6.81 6.84 10.86
C GLY A 82 7.33 7.80 11.95
N PHE A 83 8.60 7.67 12.33
CA PHE A 83 9.24 8.58 13.30
C PHE A 83 9.42 10.00 12.74
N THR A 84 9.74 10.15 11.45
CA THR A 84 9.78 11.47 10.81
C THR A 84 8.43 12.19 10.89
N LEU A 85 7.34 11.48 10.56
CA LEU A 85 5.99 12.03 10.68
C LEU A 85 5.62 12.38 12.13
N ARG A 86 6.09 11.59 13.11
CA ARG A 86 5.87 11.88 14.52
C ARG A 86 6.47 13.22 14.95
N VAL A 87 7.62 13.57 14.39
CA VAL A 87 8.27 14.87 14.65
C VAL A 87 7.54 15.99 13.91
N LEU A 88 7.28 15.81 12.61
CA LEU A 88 6.72 16.86 11.75
C LEU A 88 5.26 17.18 12.05
N LEU A 89 4.47 16.19 12.44
CA LEU A 89 3.03 16.33 12.68
C LEU A 89 2.66 16.44 14.15
N HIS A 90 3.63 16.70 15.06
CA HIS A 90 3.30 16.95 16.46
C HIS A 90 2.25 18.08 16.57
N PRO A 91 1.19 17.96 17.39
CA PRO A 91 0.94 16.95 18.44
C PRO A 91 0.07 15.74 17.98
N ILE A 92 -0.08 15.47 16.69
CA ILE A 92 -0.89 14.35 16.19
C ILE A 92 -0.30 13.02 16.69
N LYS A 93 -1.11 12.24 17.41
CA LYS A 93 -0.67 10.96 18.00
C LYS A 93 -0.80 9.78 17.04
N ARG A 94 -1.85 9.75 16.20
CA ARG A 94 -2.08 8.70 15.21
C ARG A 94 -1.60 9.15 13.84
N LEU A 95 -0.53 8.57 13.37
CA LEU A 95 0.19 8.99 12.18
C LEU A 95 -0.30 8.25 10.93
N GLY A 96 -1.62 8.30 10.67
CA GLY A 96 -2.22 7.57 9.56
C GLY A 96 -2.19 6.05 9.74
N THR A 97 -2.28 5.59 11.00
CA THR A 97 -2.36 4.16 11.35
C THR A 97 -3.63 3.56 10.79
N THR A 98 -3.51 2.39 10.18
CA THR A 98 -4.67 1.59 9.77
C THR A 98 -5.23 0.82 10.95
N SER A 99 -6.54 0.76 11.05
CA SER A 99 -7.25 -0.06 12.03
C SER A 99 -8.64 -0.42 11.51
N PRO A 100 -9.17 -1.58 11.86
CA PRO A 100 -10.55 -1.93 11.54
C PRO A 100 -11.52 -0.91 12.15
N SER A 101 -12.45 -0.40 11.32
CA SER A 101 -13.52 0.49 11.79
C SER A 101 -14.69 -0.30 12.39
N GLY A 102 -14.84 -1.55 11.98
CA GLY A 102 -15.83 -2.51 12.49
C GLY A 102 -15.16 -3.80 12.92
N SER A 103 -15.67 -4.95 12.44
CA SER A 103 -15.06 -6.24 12.77
C SER A 103 -13.74 -6.45 12.00
N GLN A 104 -12.80 -7.16 12.64
CA GLN A 104 -11.54 -7.52 11.99
C GLN A 104 -11.75 -8.41 10.76
N ILE A 105 -12.80 -9.24 10.74
CA ILE A 105 -13.14 -10.09 9.60
C ILE A 105 -13.62 -9.25 8.40
N GLN A 106 -14.45 -8.23 8.63
CA GLN A 106 -14.85 -7.31 7.56
C GLN A 106 -13.65 -6.60 6.95
N SER A 107 -12.73 -6.12 7.80
CA SER A 107 -11.50 -5.48 7.36
C SER A 107 -10.56 -6.45 6.63
N LEU A 108 -10.47 -7.70 7.08
CA LEU A 108 -9.70 -8.75 6.39
C LEU A 108 -10.24 -8.99 4.98
N ILE A 109 -11.55 -9.19 4.83
CA ILE A 109 -12.17 -9.40 3.53
C ILE A 109 -11.96 -8.19 2.63
N MET A 110 -12.14 -6.97 3.16
CA MET A 110 -11.90 -5.73 2.43
C MET A 110 -10.44 -5.66 1.94
N GLU A 111 -9.45 -5.87 2.82
CA GLU A 111 -8.04 -5.84 2.45
C GLU A 111 -7.70 -6.91 1.40
N ILE A 112 -8.27 -8.11 1.47
CA ILE A 112 -8.08 -9.15 0.43
C ILE A 112 -8.61 -8.66 -0.91
N VAL A 113 -9.85 -8.15 -0.97
CA VAL A 113 -10.50 -7.75 -2.22
C VAL A 113 -9.79 -6.56 -2.87
N VAL A 114 -9.47 -5.52 -2.10
CA VAL A 114 -8.83 -4.32 -2.66
C VAL A 114 -7.38 -4.59 -3.05
N THR A 115 -6.68 -5.44 -2.31
CA THR A 115 -5.31 -5.81 -2.66
C THR A 115 -5.26 -6.77 -3.85
N PHE A 116 -6.24 -7.67 -3.96
CA PHE A 116 -6.45 -8.48 -5.17
C PHE A 116 -6.63 -7.57 -6.40
N SER A 117 -7.56 -6.62 -6.33
CA SER A 117 -7.85 -5.72 -7.46
C SER A 117 -6.62 -4.90 -7.87
N MET A 118 -5.93 -4.32 -6.91
CA MET A 118 -4.68 -3.59 -7.14
C MET A 118 -3.62 -4.49 -7.80
N MET A 119 -3.41 -5.70 -7.27
CA MET A 119 -2.36 -6.59 -7.78
C MET A 119 -2.70 -7.19 -9.14
N PHE A 120 -3.97 -7.46 -9.43
CA PHE A 120 -4.42 -7.91 -10.75
C PHE A 120 -4.04 -6.87 -11.81
N ILE A 121 -4.34 -5.58 -11.57
CA ILE A 121 -3.96 -4.48 -12.46
C ILE A 121 -2.43 -4.32 -12.54
N ALA A 122 -1.72 -4.38 -11.40
CA ALA A 122 -0.27 -4.28 -11.39
C ALA A 122 0.38 -5.42 -12.20
N SER A 123 -0.16 -6.63 -12.12
CA SER A 123 0.30 -7.78 -12.91
C SER A 123 0.03 -7.57 -14.40
N ALA A 124 -1.15 -7.07 -14.76
CA ALA A 124 -1.51 -6.79 -16.15
C ALA A 124 -0.49 -5.86 -16.82
N VAL A 125 -0.22 -4.71 -16.19
CA VAL A 125 0.66 -3.70 -16.79
C VAL A 125 2.15 -4.05 -16.70
N THR A 126 2.52 -4.99 -15.83
CA THR A 126 3.92 -5.41 -15.66
C THR A 126 4.27 -6.60 -16.55
N ILE A 127 3.33 -7.54 -16.72
CA ILE A 127 3.55 -8.79 -17.47
C ILE A 127 3.24 -8.57 -18.96
N ASP A 128 2.18 -7.84 -19.28
CA ASP A 128 1.74 -7.59 -20.64
C ASP A 128 1.99 -6.14 -21.05
N THR A 129 3.05 -5.92 -21.80
CA THR A 129 3.39 -4.59 -22.35
C THR A 129 2.33 -4.04 -23.29
N LYS A 130 1.42 -4.88 -23.84
CA LYS A 130 0.30 -4.45 -24.68
C LYS A 130 -0.86 -3.88 -23.87
N ALA A 131 -0.97 -4.22 -22.58
CA ALA A 131 -2.10 -3.80 -21.75
C ALA A 131 -2.16 -2.29 -21.55
N SER A 132 -1.00 -1.63 -21.34
CA SER A 132 -1.00 -0.18 -21.06
C SER A 132 0.25 0.55 -21.54
N GLY A 133 1.29 -0.16 -22.02
CA GLY A 133 2.55 0.44 -22.48
C GLY A 133 3.15 1.35 -21.39
N GLU A 134 3.45 2.61 -21.78
CA GLU A 134 4.05 3.61 -20.88
C GLU A 134 3.11 4.12 -19.77
N LEU A 135 1.80 3.84 -19.87
CA LEU A 135 0.81 4.29 -18.89
C LEU A 135 0.66 3.35 -17.68
N GLY A 136 1.48 2.30 -17.59
CA GLY A 136 1.41 1.32 -16.50
C GLY A 136 1.43 1.94 -15.11
N GLY A 137 2.28 2.95 -14.88
CA GLY A 137 2.33 3.67 -13.62
C GLY A 137 1.03 4.39 -13.27
N VAL A 138 0.36 5.00 -14.27
CA VAL A 138 -0.94 5.64 -14.09
C VAL A 138 -2.01 4.61 -13.75
N ALA A 139 -2.02 3.46 -14.44
CA ALA A 139 -2.99 2.40 -14.20
C ALA A 139 -2.88 1.84 -12.76
N VAL A 140 -1.67 1.52 -12.30
CA VAL A 140 -1.43 1.04 -10.92
C VAL A 140 -1.80 2.10 -9.88
N GLY A 141 -1.37 3.35 -10.06
CA GLY A 141 -1.71 4.43 -9.14
C GLY A 141 -3.21 4.71 -9.08
N SER A 142 -3.92 4.64 -10.21
CA SER A 142 -5.37 4.75 -10.25
C SER A 142 -6.05 3.59 -9.52
N ALA A 143 -5.57 2.36 -9.69
CA ALA A 143 -6.07 1.21 -8.94
C ALA A 143 -5.91 1.40 -7.43
N VAL A 144 -4.74 1.88 -6.97
CA VAL A 144 -4.50 2.20 -5.56
C VAL A 144 -5.44 3.32 -5.08
N CYS A 145 -5.66 4.36 -5.89
CA CYS A 145 -6.58 5.46 -5.55
C CYS A 145 -8.00 4.94 -5.32
N ILE A 146 -8.57 4.22 -6.30
CA ILE A 146 -9.95 3.71 -6.26
C ILE A 146 -10.14 2.74 -5.10
N THR A 147 -9.21 1.82 -4.90
CA THR A 147 -9.27 0.85 -3.81
C THR A 147 -9.11 1.49 -2.44
N SER A 148 -8.29 2.55 -2.32
CA SER A 148 -8.16 3.32 -1.08
C SER A 148 -9.42 4.11 -0.72
N ILE A 149 -10.13 4.66 -1.71
CA ILE A 149 -11.43 5.33 -1.50
C ILE A 149 -12.43 4.34 -0.91
N LEU A 150 -12.50 3.12 -1.45
CA LEU A 150 -13.42 2.10 -0.99
C LEU A 150 -13.03 1.54 0.38
N ALA A 151 -11.76 1.20 0.58
CA ALA A 151 -11.28 0.53 1.79
C ALA A 151 -11.08 1.47 2.98
N GLY A 152 -10.85 2.76 2.73
CA GLY A 152 -10.55 3.75 3.76
C GLY A 152 -11.53 3.73 4.92
N PRO A 153 -12.86 3.83 4.69
CA PRO A 153 -13.87 3.83 5.75
C PRO A 153 -13.99 2.50 6.51
N VAL A 154 -13.55 1.38 5.93
CA VAL A 154 -13.76 0.03 6.48
C VAL A 154 -12.54 -0.51 7.20
N SER A 155 -11.36 -0.43 6.54
CA SER A 155 -10.11 -0.99 7.05
C SER A 155 -8.98 0.03 7.18
N GLY A 156 -9.21 1.26 6.76
CA GLY A 156 -8.14 2.26 6.61
C GLY A 156 -7.35 2.12 5.30
N GLY A 157 -7.65 1.13 4.45
CA GLY A 157 -7.10 0.99 3.10
C GLY A 157 -5.58 0.83 3.07
N SER A 158 -5.05 -0.18 3.75
CA SER A 158 -3.61 -0.38 3.82
C SER A 158 -3.03 -0.95 2.53
N MET A 159 -3.50 -2.11 2.12
CA MET A 159 -2.98 -2.92 1.00
C MET A 159 -1.47 -3.23 1.08
N ASN A 160 -0.81 -2.87 2.20
CA ASN A 160 0.65 -2.88 2.30
C ASN A 160 1.11 -3.06 3.75
N PRO A 161 1.74 -4.21 4.10
CA PRO A 161 2.25 -4.45 5.45
C PRO A 161 3.24 -3.39 5.95
N ALA A 162 4.13 -2.88 5.09
CA ALA A 162 5.11 -1.85 5.48
C ALA A 162 4.42 -0.50 5.76
N ARG A 163 3.41 -0.15 4.97
CA ARG A 163 2.60 1.07 5.16
C ARG A 163 1.85 1.01 6.50
N THR A 164 1.47 -0.18 6.96
CA THR A 164 0.82 -0.34 8.27
C THR A 164 1.81 -0.31 9.42
N ILE A 165 2.93 -1.07 9.34
CA ILE A 165 3.84 -1.25 10.47
C ILE A 165 4.60 0.03 10.84
N GLY A 166 5.00 0.83 9.87
CA GLY A 166 5.76 2.08 10.11
C GLY A 166 5.04 3.02 11.08
N PRO A 167 3.86 3.53 10.73
CA PRO A 167 3.09 4.39 11.63
C PRO A 167 2.56 3.66 12.88
N ALA A 168 2.30 2.35 12.84
CA ALA A 168 1.88 1.58 14.01
C ALA A 168 2.95 1.63 15.11
N ILE A 169 4.22 1.41 14.76
CA ILE A 169 5.36 1.49 15.70
C ILE A 169 5.51 2.92 16.20
N ALA A 170 5.53 3.91 15.32
CA ALA A 170 5.73 5.31 15.69
C ALA A 170 4.58 5.86 16.57
N SER A 171 3.36 5.36 16.39
CA SER A 171 2.18 5.78 17.16
C SER A 171 1.92 4.89 18.39
N ASN A 172 2.66 3.79 18.55
CA ASN A 172 2.39 2.72 19.54
C ASN A 172 0.93 2.23 19.49
N TYR A 173 0.45 1.90 18.26
CA TYR A 173 -0.93 1.51 18.03
C TYR A 173 -1.02 0.32 17.08
N TYR A 174 -1.51 -0.84 17.58
CA TYR A 174 -1.43 -2.13 16.91
C TYR A 174 -2.77 -2.84 16.75
N ASN A 175 -3.90 -2.11 16.84
CA ASN A 175 -5.23 -2.73 16.77
C ASN A 175 -5.47 -3.42 15.43
N GLY A 176 -5.76 -4.72 15.45
CA GLY A 176 -6.03 -5.52 14.28
C GLY A 176 -4.85 -5.66 13.31
N LEU A 177 -3.61 -5.49 13.78
CA LEU A 177 -2.41 -5.46 12.95
C LEU A 177 -2.27 -6.67 12.02
N TRP A 178 -2.64 -7.87 12.49
CA TRP A 178 -2.55 -9.11 11.72
C TRP A 178 -3.35 -9.08 10.40
N VAL A 179 -4.47 -8.35 10.38
CA VAL A 179 -5.32 -8.18 9.19
C VAL A 179 -4.51 -7.63 8.02
N TYR A 180 -3.63 -6.69 8.30
CA TYR A 180 -2.82 -5.97 7.30
C TYR A 180 -1.55 -6.72 6.85
N PHE A 181 -1.32 -7.89 7.40
CA PHE A 181 -0.36 -8.86 6.89
C PHE A 181 -1.08 -9.94 6.08
N VAL A 182 -2.07 -10.59 6.68
CA VAL A 182 -2.80 -11.69 6.05
C VAL A 182 -3.59 -11.21 4.83
N GLY A 183 -4.36 -10.12 4.97
CA GLY A 183 -5.19 -9.59 3.89
C GLY A 183 -4.39 -9.23 2.64
N PRO A 184 -3.41 -8.33 2.73
CA PRO A 184 -2.60 -7.93 1.59
C PRO A 184 -1.81 -9.07 0.95
N VAL A 185 -1.20 -9.96 1.74
CA VAL A 185 -0.45 -11.10 1.17
C VAL A 185 -1.39 -12.04 0.42
N THR A 186 -2.53 -12.38 1.01
CA THR A 186 -3.52 -13.23 0.34
C THR A 186 -4.06 -12.58 -0.93
N GLY A 187 -4.46 -11.30 -0.84
CA GLY A 187 -5.01 -10.56 -1.98
C GLY A 187 -4.00 -10.43 -3.12
N THR A 188 -2.73 -10.10 -2.84
CA THR A 188 -1.70 -9.98 -3.88
C THR A 188 -1.40 -11.31 -4.54
N LEU A 189 -1.30 -12.40 -3.79
CA LEU A 189 -1.07 -13.74 -4.35
C LEU A 189 -2.23 -14.12 -5.27
N LEU A 190 -3.46 -13.98 -4.83
CA LEU A 190 -4.64 -14.27 -5.65
C LEU A 190 -4.67 -13.40 -6.92
N GLY A 191 -4.41 -12.09 -6.82
CA GLY A 191 -4.42 -11.18 -7.95
C GLY A 191 -3.34 -11.50 -8.99
N ALA A 192 -2.11 -11.76 -8.55
CA ALA A 192 -1.00 -12.10 -9.42
C ALA A 192 -1.21 -13.43 -10.15
N TRP A 193 -1.63 -14.47 -9.42
CA TRP A 193 -1.90 -15.78 -10.02
C TRP A 193 -3.13 -15.76 -10.93
N SER A 194 -4.20 -15.03 -10.58
CA SER A 194 -5.36 -14.89 -11.45
C SER A 194 -4.98 -14.28 -12.80
N TYR A 195 -4.18 -13.21 -12.81
CA TYR A 195 -3.74 -12.60 -14.07
C TYR A 195 -2.83 -13.52 -14.88
N ARG A 196 -2.02 -14.34 -14.24
CA ARG A 196 -1.12 -15.28 -14.94
C ARG A 196 -1.88 -16.32 -15.77
N PHE A 197 -3.14 -16.61 -15.44
CA PHE A 197 -3.99 -17.57 -16.16
C PHE A 197 -4.88 -16.91 -17.24
N VAL A 198 -4.84 -15.59 -17.37
CA VAL A 198 -5.50 -14.84 -18.43
C VAL A 198 -4.58 -14.70 -19.63
#